data_8e289165737a1a33e89b907741781de5
#
_entry.id   8e289165737a1a33e89b907741781de5
#
_cell.length_a   1.000
_cell.length_b   1.000
_cell.length_c   1.000
_cell.angle_alpha   90.00
_cell.angle_beta   90.00
_cell.angle_gamma   90.00
#
_symmetry.space_group_name_H-M   'P 1'
#
loop_
_entity.id
_entity.type
_entity.pdbx_description
1 polymer ?
#
loop_
_entity_poly.entity_id
_entity_poly.type
_entity_poly.pdbx_seq_one_letter_code
_entity_poly.pdbx_strand_id
1 'polypeptide(L)'
;MLALVLFLYSAAAMAQDSSPTVGGKPLVQVKPRGPAPKQSAAAKPQSIAARLQACLEIDDATKGRLDCYDAIFSPKPNPKAPAAKAVADCRFTKEEDERLTCFNGFAERIPKLPQ
;
A
#
# COMPACT_ATOMS: atom_id res chain seq x y z
N MET A 1 44.45 -28.85 -46.76
CA MET A 1 43.01 -28.99 -46.54
C MET A 1 42.56 -27.85 -45.63
N LEU A 2 41.98 -26.84 -46.23
CA LEU A 2 41.42 -25.66 -45.47
C LEU A 2 40.00 -25.94 -45.10
N ALA A 3 39.75 -26.08 -43.81
CA ALA A 3 38.39 -26.16 -43.28
C ALA A 3 37.88 -24.74 -43.04
N LEU A 4 37.00 -24.32 -43.90
CA LEU A 4 36.32 -23.01 -43.80
C LEU A 4 35.20 -23.15 -42.79
N VAL A 5 35.40 -22.63 -41.60
CA VAL A 5 34.35 -22.57 -40.59
C VAL A 5 33.55 -21.31 -40.85
N LEU A 6 32.40 -21.47 -41.46
CA LEU A 6 31.42 -20.42 -41.61
C LEU A 6 30.72 -20.20 -40.27
N PHE A 7 31.11 -19.15 -39.58
CA PHE A 7 30.33 -18.63 -38.44
C PHE A 7 29.08 -17.95 -39.00
N LEU A 8 27.97 -18.63 -38.89
CA LEU A 8 26.68 -18.03 -39.08
C LEU A 8 26.38 -17.15 -37.85
N TYR A 9 26.61 -15.86 -38.01
CA TYR A 9 26.07 -14.87 -37.08
C TYR A 9 24.57 -14.83 -37.26
N SER A 10 23.89 -15.50 -36.37
CA SER A 10 22.46 -15.26 -36.18
C SER A 10 22.29 -13.87 -35.58
N ALA A 11 21.96 -12.91 -36.41
CA ALA A 11 21.48 -11.64 -35.94
C ALA A 11 20.16 -11.90 -35.21
N ALA A 12 20.23 -11.93 -33.90
CA ALA A 12 19.01 -11.83 -33.06
C ALA A 12 18.45 -10.45 -33.37
N ALA A 13 17.39 -10.44 -34.15
CA ALA A 13 16.57 -9.25 -34.28
C ALA A 13 16.00 -8.96 -32.90
N MET A 14 16.59 -7.98 -32.24
CA MET A 14 15.97 -7.37 -31.09
C MET A 14 14.64 -6.80 -31.60
N ALA A 15 13.59 -7.52 -31.33
CA ALA A 15 12.25 -6.97 -31.46
C ALA A 15 12.23 -5.77 -30.52
N GLN A 16 12.39 -4.59 -31.07
CA GLN A 16 12.14 -3.38 -30.34
C GLN A 16 10.65 -3.39 -30.09
N ASP A 17 10.32 -3.63 -28.87
CA ASP A 17 8.97 -3.53 -28.38
C ASP A 17 8.55 -2.07 -28.52
N SER A 18 8.12 -1.74 -29.71
CA SER A 18 7.59 -0.41 -29.97
C SER A 18 6.30 -0.32 -29.23
N SER A 19 6.34 0.32 -28.08
CA SER A 19 5.13 0.62 -27.35
C SER A 19 4.10 1.25 -28.29
N PRO A 20 2.91 0.70 -28.35
CA PRO A 20 1.89 1.28 -29.22
C PRO A 20 1.64 2.72 -28.84
N THR A 21 1.67 3.56 -29.84
CA THR A 21 1.38 4.98 -29.68
C THR A 21 0.05 5.31 -30.34
N VAL A 22 -0.72 6.15 -29.73
CA VAL A 22 -1.94 6.69 -30.32
C VAL A 22 -1.82 8.20 -30.34
N GLY A 23 -2.01 8.78 -31.51
CA GLY A 23 -1.90 10.22 -31.67
C GLY A 23 -0.50 10.77 -31.41
N GLY A 24 0.54 9.96 -31.61
CA GLY A 24 1.93 10.36 -31.38
C GLY A 24 2.34 10.42 -29.92
N LYS A 25 1.47 10.00 -29.00
CA LYS A 25 1.79 9.92 -27.58
C LYS A 25 1.92 8.48 -27.15
N PRO A 26 2.96 8.10 -26.40
CA PRO A 26 3.09 6.75 -25.90
C PRO A 26 1.96 6.44 -24.91
N LEU A 27 1.36 5.27 -25.08
CA LEU A 27 0.31 4.79 -24.14
C LEU A 27 0.84 4.29 -22.82
N VAL A 28 1.97 4.77 -22.41
CA VAL A 28 2.70 4.27 -21.25
C VAL A 28 2.03 4.62 -19.94
N GLN A 29 1.30 5.69 -19.92
CA GLN A 29 0.70 6.18 -18.70
C GLN A 29 -0.34 5.24 -18.15
N VAL A 30 -0.88 4.40 -18.95
CA VAL A 30 -1.76 3.34 -18.50
C VAL A 30 -0.90 2.17 -18.04
N LYS A 31 -0.02 2.44 -17.19
CA LYS A 31 0.69 1.39 -16.56
C LYS A 31 -0.31 0.50 -15.84
N PRO A 32 -0.48 -0.75 -16.21
CA PRO A 32 -1.15 -1.69 -15.37
C PRO A 32 -0.26 -1.82 -14.14
N ARG A 33 -0.51 -1.06 -13.20
CA ARG A 33 -0.11 -1.44 -11.88
C ARG A 33 -0.84 -2.69 -11.64
N GLY A 34 -0.21 -3.83 -11.59
CA GLY A 34 -0.75 -5.05 -11.18
C GLY A 34 -2.24 -5.03 -10.81
N PRO A 35 -2.83 -5.91 -10.15
CA PRO A 35 -4.19 -5.72 -9.64
C PRO A 35 -4.12 -4.56 -8.66
N ALA A 36 -3.86 -3.41 -9.22
CA ALA A 36 -4.11 -2.22 -8.49
C ALA A 36 -5.48 -2.43 -7.96
N PRO A 37 -5.60 -2.42 -6.70
CA PRO A 37 -6.88 -2.48 -6.10
C PRO A 37 -7.67 -1.48 -6.90
N LYS A 38 -8.71 -1.91 -7.42
CA LYS A 38 -9.67 -1.14 -8.13
C LYS A 38 -10.31 -0.08 -7.26
N GLN A 39 -9.59 0.30 -6.26
CA GLN A 39 -9.82 1.56 -5.62
C GLN A 39 -9.47 2.62 -6.59
N SER A 40 -9.83 2.31 -7.72
CA SER A 40 -9.96 3.24 -8.74
C SER A 40 -10.21 4.60 -8.16
N ALA A 41 -9.62 5.52 -8.80
CA ALA A 41 -9.85 6.92 -8.58
C ALA A 41 -11.33 7.33 -8.47
N ALA A 42 -12.24 6.43 -8.74
CA ALA A 42 -13.67 6.63 -8.59
C ALA A 42 -14.18 6.38 -7.15
N ALA A 43 -13.42 5.76 -6.30
CA ALA A 43 -13.82 5.57 -4.91
C ALA A 43 -13.70 6.90 -4.17
N LYS A 44 -14.78 7.32 -3.54
CA LYS A 44 -14.72 8.45 -2.60
C LYS A 44 -13.67 8.16 -1.53
N PRO A 45 -12.87 9.16 -1.14
CA PRO A 45 -11.92 8.95 -0.06
C PRO A 45 -12.66 8.43 1.16
N GLN A 46 -12.21 7.28 1.64
CA GLN A 46 -12.78 6.69 2.84
C GLN A 46 -12.51 7.56 4.05
N SER A 47 -13.50 7.69 4.92
CA SER A 47 -13.31 8.37 6.18
C SER A 47 -12.25 7.67 7.03
N ILE A 48 -11.64 8.41 7.95
CA ILE A 48 -10.69 7.82 8.92
C ILE A 48 -11.38 6.68 9.70
N ALA A 49 -12.62 6.87 10.11
CA ALA A 49 -13.38 5.84 10.80
C ALA A 49 -13.53 4.55 9.98
N ALA A 50 -13.85 4.67 8.69
CA ALA A 50 -13.95 3.51 7.81
C ALA A 50 -12.60 2.79 7.63
N ARG A 51 -11.53 3.55 7.53
CA ARG A 51 -10.18 2.99 7.43
C ARG A 51 -9.77 2.25 8.69
N LEU A 52 -10.07 2.81 9.87
CA LEU A 52 -9.80 2.16 11.14
C LEU A 52 -10.60 0.86 11.29
N GLN A 53 -11.87 0.87 10.88
CA GLN A 53 -12.68 -0.34 10.90
C GLN A 53 -12.15 -1.41 9.94
N ALA A 54 -11.64 -1.02 8.79
CA ALA A 54 -11.01 -1.96 7.87
C ALA A 54 -9.78 -2.65 8.49
N CYS A 55 -9.03 -1.95 9.34
CA CYS A 55 -7.90 -2.54 10.05
C CYS A 55 -8.33 -3.64 11.03
N LEU A 56 -9.55 -3.57 11.56
CA LEU A 56 -10.09 -4.60 12.46
C LEU A 56 -10.32 -5.94 11.75
N GLU A 57 -10.44 -5.95 10.43
CA GLU A 57 -10.56 -7.18 9.64
C GLU A 57 -9.25 -7.99 9.58
N ILE A 58 -8.14 -7.37 9.92
CA ILE A 58 -6.85 -8.03 10.04
C ILE A 58 -6.77 -8.72 11.40
N ASP A 59 -6.17 -9.90 11.45
CA ASP A 59 -6.05 -10.66 12.71
C ASP A 59 -5.47 -9.80 13.84
N ASP A 60 -6.11 -9.89 15.00
CA ASP A 60 -5.69 -9.18 16.18
C ASP A 60 -4.30 -9.64 16.66
N ALA A 61 -3.65 -8.77 17.42
CA ALA A 61 -2.30 -9.00 17.93
C ALA A 61 -1.25 -9.28 16.85
N THR A 62 -1.50 -8.84 15.62
CA THR A 62 -0.55 -8.98 14.51
C THR A 62 0.10 -7.67 14.15
N LYS A 63 1.33 -7.76 13.67
CA LYS A 63 2.03 -6.60 13.11
C LYS A 63 1.25 -6.02 11.92
N GLY A 64 0.59 -6.86 11.14
CA GLY A 64 -0.22 -6.43 10.00
C GLY A 64 -1.34 -5.46 10.40
N ARG A 65 -2.02 -5.73 11.50
CA ARG A 65 -3.04 -4.81 12.01
C ARG A 65 -2.42 -3.50 12.49
N LEU A 66 -1.29 -3.57 13.19
CA LEU A 66 -0.58 -2.37 13.61
C LEU A 66 -0.10 -1.53 12.43
N ASP A 67 0.49 -2.17 11.42
CA ASP A 67 0.95 -1.48 10.20
C ASP A 67 -0.23 -0.79 9.47
N CYS A 68 -1.41 -1.39 9.50
CA CYS A 68 -2.62 -0.79 8.96
C CYS A 68 -2.98 0.52 9.69
N TYR A 69 -2.92 0.52 11.01
CA TYR A 69 -3.15 1.74 11.80
C TYR A 69 -2.03 2.77 11.59
N ASP A 70 -0.79 2.34 11.58
CA ASP A 70 0.37 3.20 11.38
C ASP A 70 0.38 3.86 9.99
N ALA A 71 -0.26 3.23 9.01
CA ALA A 71 -0.48 3.84 7.70
C ALA A 71 -1.52 4.99 7.74
N ILE A 72 -2.41 4.98 8.71
CA ILE A 72 -3.38 6.05 8.91
C ILE A 72 -2.77 7.17 9.75
N PHE A 73 -2.12 6.81 10.84
CA PHE A 73 -1.45 7.72 11.76
C PHE A 73 0.00 7.29 11.95
N SER A 74 0.89 7.86 11.19
CA SER A 74 2.31 7.50 11.24
C SER A 74 2.87 7.60 12.66
N PRO A 75 3.61 6.60 13.13
CA PRO A 75 4.20 6.61 14.48
C PRO A 75 5.05 7.85 14.72
N LYS A 76 4.84 8.46 15.85
CA LYS A 76 5.63 9.60 16.31
C LYS A 76 5.84 9.50 17.83
N PRO A 77 6.66 8.56 18.28
CA PRO A 77 6.85 8.32 19.70
C PRO A 77 7.19 9.59 20.47
N ASN A 78 6.48 9.81 21.55
CA ASN A 78 6.71 10.93 22.44
C ASN A 78 6.48 10.49 23.90
N PRO A 79 7.55 10.24 24.67
CA PRO A 79 7.43 9.77 26.05
C PRO A 79 6.78 10.78 26.98
N LYS A 80 6.70 12.04 26.57
CA LYS A 80 6.07 13.11 27.34
C LYS A 80 4.63 13.37 26.93
N ALA A 81 4.10 12.61 25.97
CA ALA A 81 2.71 12.77 25.55
C ALA A 81 1.78 12.34 26.67
N PRO A 82 0.67 13.06 26.89
CA PRO A 82 -0.34 12.64 27.83
C PRO A 82 -1.04 11.36 27.34
N ALA A 83 -1.80 10.72 28.22
CA ALA A 83 -2.60 9.59 27.84
C ALA A 83 -3.50 9.93 26.66
N ALA A 84 -3.66 8.98 25.74
CA ALA A 84 -4.42 9.18 24.51
C ALA A 84 -5.89 9.53 24.81
N LYS A 85 -6.36 10.64 24.31
CA LYS A 85 -7.74 11.08 24.37
C LYS A 85 -8.50 10.86 23.06
N ALA A 86 -7.75 10.74 21.98
CA ALA A 86 -8.26 10.48 20.65
C ALA A 86 -7.41 9.42 19.97
N VAL A 87 -7.96 8.77 18.96
CA VAL A 87 -7.25 7.71 18.22
C VAL A 87 -5.92 8.18 17.64
N ALA A 88 -5.85 9.42 17.18
CA ALA A 88 -4.62 9.99 16.64
C ALA A 88 -3.48 10.09 17.66
N ASP A 89 -3.82 10.13 18.96
CA ASP A 89 -2.82 10.24 20.03
C ASP A 89 -2.08 8.92 20.24
N CYS A 90 -2.65 7.79 19.82
CA CYS A 90 -2.01 6.48 19.93
C CYS A 90 -0.65 6.44 19.23
N ARG A 91 -0.46 7.24 18.21
CA ARG A 91 0.81 7.33 17.47
C ARG A 91 1.99 7.78 18.32
N PHE A 92 1.75 8.39 19.47
CA PHE A 92 2.81 8.84 20.36
C PHE A 92 3.35 7.71 21.24
N THR A 93 2.66 6.58 21.32
CA THR A 93 3.09 5.42 22.06
C THR A 93 4.27 4.76 21.36
N LYS A 94 5.36 4.55 22.09
CA LYS A 94 6.59 4.00 21.56
C LYS A 94 6.49 2.49 21.33
N GLU A 95 5.99 1.78 22.34
CA GLU A 95 5.90 0.32 22.28
C GLU A 95 4.80 -0.12 21.33
N GLU A 96 5.15 -1.05 20.43
CA GLU A 96 4.25 -1.49 19.37
C GLU A 96 2.97 -2.15 19.92
N ASP A 97 3.12 -3.01 20.93
CA ASP A 97 1.99 -3.70 21.54
C ASP A 97 1.02 -2.73 22.22
N GLU A 98 1.56 -1.76 22.93
CA GLU A 98 0.77 -0.73 23.58
C GLU A 98 0.09 0.17 22.56
N ARG A 99 0.78 0.50 21.47
CA ARG A 99 0.24 1.30 20.38
C ARG A 99 -0.90 0.56 19.70
N LEU A 100 -0.74 -0.73 19.42
CA LEU A 100 -1.79 -1.57 18.87
C LEU A 100 -3.00 -1.64 19.79
N THR A 101 -2.80 -1.86 21.06
CA THR A 101 -3.87 -1.89 22.07
C THR A 101 -4.61 -0.56 22.12
N CYS A 102 -3.89 0.54 22.06
CA CYS A 102 -4.47 1.88 22.03
C CYS A 102 -5.38 2.06 20.80
N PHE A 103 -4.89 1.75 19.62
CA PHE A 103 -5.67 1.85 18.38
C PHE A 103 -6.90 0.95 18.41
N ASN A 104 -6.75 -0.31 18.81
CA ASN A 104 -7.88 -1.24 18.93
C ASN A 104 -8.97 -0.68 19.83
N GLY A 105 -8.60 -0.15 20.99
CA GLY A 105 -9.57 0.42 21.94
C GLY A 105 -10.40 1.55 21.35
N PHE A 106 -9.86 2.35 20.46
CA PHE A 106 -10.62 3.39 19.78
C PHE A 106 -11.39 2.84 18.56
N ALA A 107 -10.77 1.99 17.76
CA ALA A 107 -11.38 1.46 16.54
C ALA A 107 -12.63 0.63 16.84
N GLU A 108 -12.59 -0.19 17.88
CA GLU A 108 -13.71 -1.04 18.30
C GLU A 108 -14.91 -0.25 18.82
N ARG A 109 -14.70 0.97 19.27
CA ARG A 109 -15.78 1.86 19.75
C ARG A 109 -16.48 2.62 18.63
N ILE A 110 -15.93 2.59 17.43
CA ILE A 110 -16.56 3.24 16.28
C ILE A 110 -17.82 2.47 15.92
N PRO A 111 -19.00 3.12 15.82
CA PRO A 111 -20.20 2.45 15.32
C PRO A 111 -19.96 1.86 13.95
N LYS A 112 -20.48 0.66 13.70
CA LYS A 112 -20.38 0.05 12.38
C LYS A 112 -20.98 0.98 11.33
N LEU A 113 -20.14 1.35 10.37
CA LEU A 113 -20.60 2.17 9.26
C LEU A 113 -21.34 1.29 8.25
N PRO A 114 -22.41 1.80 7.65
CA PRO A 114 -23.07 1.07 6.56
C PRO A 114 -22.09 0.86 5.41
N GLN A 115 -22.03 -0.37 4.93
CA GLN A 115 -21.24 -0.76 3.75
C GLN A 115 -22.03 -0.55 2.47
#